data_54386019ebe48be26ed9f13aabe72591
#
_entry.id   54386019ebe48be26ed9f13aabe72591
#
_cell.length_a   1.000
_cell.length_b   1.000
_cell.length_c   1.000
_cell.angle_alpha   90.00
_cell.angle_beta   90.00
_cell.angle_gamma   90.00
#
_symmetry.space_group_name_H-M   'P 1'
#
loop_
_entity.id
_entity.type
_entity.pdbx_description
1 polymer ?
#
loop_
_entity_poly.entity_id
_entity_poly.type
_entity_poly.pdbx_seq_one_letter_code
_entity_poly.pdbx_strand_id
1 'polypeptide(L)'
;MRKNLDENIKRQLEKKMTHFIKYFPVRIKNVGEDAILNRQLMWDFKDGKEEATERVAQMTAAYLKEEFGDKVTDILLVTIPASTQAKNETRYKNFCNRVSELTGIANAYHHIKVAEDRLAVHEHRRSKRISTAAVLEFDGDFFKGKKIVCWDDCVTTGISYSTFANKLEEMGGNVLEGVFLGRTSYRYNK
;
A
#
# COMPACT_ATOMS: atom_id res chain seq x y z
N MET A 1 -12.09 15.14 -13.18
CA MET A 1 -11.51 16.50 -13.03
C MET A 1 -10.67 16.53 -11.74
N ARG A 2 -9.33 16.57 -11.86
CA ARG A 2 -8.38 16.69 -10.75
C ARG A 2 -7.91 18.15 -10.57
N LYS A 3 -8.83 19.11 -10.73
CA LYS A 3 -8.53 20.54 -10.59
C LYS A 3 -8.41 20.88 -9.12
N ASN A 4 -7.24 21.16 -8.61
CA ASN A 4 -6.83 21.59 -7.26
C ASN A 4 -6.29 20.49 -6.34
N LEU A 5 -5.47 19.56 -6.85
CA LEU A 5 -4.61 18.77 -5.98
C LEU A 5 -3.38 19.61 -5.61
N ASP A 6 -2.96 19.47 -4.34
CA ASP A 6 -1.69 19.98 -3.85
C ASP A 6 -0.52 19.50 -4.73
N GLU A 7 0.49 20.36 -4.95
CA GLU A 7 1.62 20.06 -5.84
C GLU A 7 2.44 18.84 -5.36
N ASN A 8 2.56 18.64 -4.05
CA ASN A 8 3.24 17.47 -3.51
C ASN A 8 2.46 16.19 -3.80
N ILE A 9 1.12 16.25 -3.76
CA ILE A 9 0.26 15.11 -4.16
C ILE A 9 0.44 14.81 -5.64
N LYS A 10 0.45 15.82 -6.51
CA LYS A 10 0.66 15.65 -7.95
C LYS A 10 2.00 14.98 -8.24
N ARG A 11 3.09 15.49 -7.64
CA ARG A 11 4.43 14.94 -7.77
C ARG A 11 4.49 13.44 -7.46
N GLN A 12 3.84 12.99 -6.40
CA GLN A 12 3.79 11.57 -6.06
C GLN A 12 2.96 10.76 -7.06
N LEU A 13 1.86 11.34 -7.59
CA LEU A 13 1.01 10.67 -8.58
C LEU A 13 1.66 10.54 -9.97
N GLU A 14 2.72 11.31 -10.25
CA GLU A 14 3.51 11.21 -11.47
C GLU A 14 4.55 10.09 -11.41
N LYS A 15 4.88 9.61 -10.21
CA LYS A 15 5.77 8.47 -10.04
C LYS A 15 5.13 7.19 -10.56
N LYS A 16 5.95 6.19 -10.84
CA LYS A 16 5.49 4.87 -11.26
C LYS A 16 4.53 4.29 -10.21
N MET A 17 3.41 3.77 -10.68
CA MET A 17 2.39 3.13 -9.85
C MET A 17 1.99 1.81 -10.51
N THR A 18 2.49 0.71 -10.00
CA THR A 18 2.25 -0.64 -10.51
C THR A 18 1.15 -1.33 -9.73
N HIS A 19 0.28 -2.07 -10.41
CA HIS A 19 -0.74 -2.90 -9.77
C HIS A 19 -0.84 -4.24 -10.48
N PHE A 20 -1.10 -5.30 -9.70
CA PHE A 20 -1.09 -6.68 -10.24
C PHE A 20 -2.45 -7.09 -10.78
N ILE A 21 -3.55 -6.66 -10.13
CA ILE A 21 -4.90 -7.05 -10.54
C ILE A 21 -5.82 -5.83 -10.70
N LYS A 22 -6.87 -5.98 -11.53
CA LYS A 22 -8.00 -5.05 -11.54
C LYS A 22 -9.00 -5.47 -10.46
N TYR A 23 -9.29 -4.56 -9.53
CA TYR A 23 -10.27 -4.77 -8.48
C TYR A 23 -11.58 -4.08 -8.82
N PHE A 24 -12.65 -4.86 -8.97
CA PHE A 24 -14.00 -4.34 -9.24
C PHE A 24 -14.82 -4.40 -7.95
N PRO A 25 -15.22 -3.26 -7.34
CA PRO A 25 -16.08 -3.26 -6.17
C PRO A 25 -17.38 -4.06 -6.37
N VAL A 26 -17.94 -4.62 -5.32
CA VAL A 26 -19.14 -5.50 -5.38
C VAL A 26 -20.34 -4.85 -6.05
N ARG A 27 -20.44 -3.52 -5.97
CA ARG A 27 -21.48 -2.73 -6.66
C ARG A 27 -21.41 -2.81 -8.19
N ILE A 28 -20.26 -3.19 -8.75
CA ILE A 28 -20.11 -3.42 -10.18
C ILE A 28 -20.62 -4.83 -10.46
N LYS A 29 -21.78 -4.91 -11.08
CA LYS A 29 -22.48 -6.16 -11.41
C LYS A 29 -22.03 -6.69 -12.77
N ASN A 30 -22.41 -7.94 -13.07
CA ASN A 30 -22.17 -8.59 -14.38
C ASN A 30 -20.70 -8.61 -14.80
N VAL A 31 -19.81 -8.86 -13.84
CA VAL A 31 -18.37 -9.05 -14.05
C VAL A 31 -18.07 -10.50 -14.39
N GLY A 32 -16.95 -10.75 -15.09
CA GLY A 32 -16.47 -12.09 -15.40
C GLY A 32 -15.83 -12.81 -14.20
N GLU A 33 -15.48 -14.06 -14.42
CA GLU A 33 -14.88 -14.94 -13.42
C GLU A 33 -13.55 -14.38 -12.89
N ASP A 34 -12.74 -13.80 -13.76
CA ASP A 34 -11.49 -13.12 -13.43
C ASP A 34 -11.67 -12.04 -12.36
N ALA A 35 -12.73 -11.23 -12.49
CA ALA A 35 -13.04 -10.18 -11.53
C ALA A 35 -13.54 -10.74 -10.19
N ILE A 36 -14.23 -11.88 -10.21
CA ILE A 36 -14.67 -12.59 -9.00
C ILE A 36 -13.46 -13.15 -8.27
N LEU A 37 -12.55 -13.81 -8.97
CA LEU A 37 -11.31 -14.34 -8.41
C LEU A 37 -10.40 -13.23 -7.84
N ASN A 38 -10.30 -12.10 -8.55
CA ASN A 38 -9.53 -10.95 -8.07
C ASN A 38 -10.14 -10.34 -6.80
N ARG A 39 -11.48 -10.28 -6.69
CA ARG A 39 -12.15 -9.87 -5.46
C ARG A 39 -11.84 -10.80 -4.31
N GLN A 40 -11.92 -12.11 -4.56
CA GLN A 40 -11.66 -13.11 -3.53
C GLN A 40 -10.22 -13.01 -3.04
N LEU A 41 -9.25 -12.92 -3.94
CA LEU A 41 -7.84 -12.73 -3.58
C LEU A 41 -7.63 -11.48 -2.72
N MET A 42 -8.27 -10.36 -3.10
CA MET A 42 -8.17 -9.10 -2.34
C MET A 42 -8.73 -9.26 -0.91
N TRP A 43 -9.86 -9.93 -0.74
CA TRP A 43 -10.48 -10.13 0.55
C TRP A 43 -9.68 -11.09 1.40
N ASP A 44 -9.30 -12.23 0.85
CA ASP A 44 -8.51 -13.25 1.54
C ASP A 44 -7.16 -12.69 2.01
N PHE A 45 -6.51 -11.86 1.19
CA PHE A 45 -5.30 -11.16 1.60
C PHE A 45 -5.57 -10.17 2.75
N LYS A 46 -6.66 -9.38 2.68
CA LYS A 46 -7.04 -8.44 3.75
C LYS A 46 -7.34 -9.13 5.07
N ASP A 47 -7.87 -10.33 5.01
CA ASP A 47 -8.19 -11.18 6.16
C ASP A 47 -6.99 -12.02 6.64
N GLY A 48 -5.82 -11.87 5.99
CA GLY A 48 -4.56 -12.53 6.39
C GLY A 48 -4.56 -14.04 6.14
N LYS A 49 -5.37 -14.54 5.17
CA LYS A 49 -5.35 -15.95 4.81
C LYS A 49 -3.99 -16.33 4.24
N GLU A 50 -3.43 -17.43 4.75
CA GLU A 50 -2.05 -17.85 4.45
C GLU A 50 -1.80 -18.02 2.94
N GLU A 51 -2.67 -18.74 2.23
CA GLU A 51 -2.53 -18.96 0.78
C GLU A 51 -2.56 -17.65 -0.01
N ALA A 52 -3.44 -16.72 0.35
CA ALA A 52 -3.53 -15.42 -0.29
C ALA A 52 -2.29 -14.56 0.01
N THR A 53 -1.83 -14.60 1.25
CA THR A 53 -0.62 -13.88 1.69
C THR A 53 0.61 -14.38 0.93
N GLU A 54 0.79 -15.71 0.83
CA GLU A 54 1.88 -16.33 0.08
C GLU A 54 1.82 -15.94 -1.40
N ARG A 55 0.66 -16.06 -2.04
CA ARG A 55 0.47 -15.70 -3.45
C ARG A 55 0.82 -14.23 -3.70
N VAL A 56 0.34 -13.32 -2.86
CA VAL A 56 0.59 -11.88 -3.01
C VAL A 56 2.06 -11.55 -2.74
N ALA A 57 2.69 -12.22 -1.77
CA ALA A 57 4.11 -12.07 -1.51
C ALA A 57 4.97 -12.54 -2.70
N GLN A 58 4.63 -13.66 -3.33
CA GLN A 58 5.31 -14.15 -4.53
C GLN A 58 5.15 -13.18 -5.72
N MET A 59 3.94 -12.66 -5.96
CA MET A 59 3.71 -11.65 -7.02
C MET A 59 4.55 -10.40 -6.77
N THR A 60 4.60 -9.93 -5.53
CA THR A 60 5.38 -8.76 -5.14
C THR A 60 6.88 -9.02 -5.29
N ALA A 61 7.35 -10.18 -4.82
CA ALA A 61 8.76 -10.57 -4.91
C ALA A 61 9.24 -10.70 -6.36
N ALA A 62 8.42 -11.32 -7.22
CA ALA A 62 8.71 -11.44 -8.66
C ALA A 62 8.87 -10.06 -9.29
N TYR A 63 7.92 -9.15 -9.04
CA TYR A 63 7.98 -7.78 -9.54
C TYR A 63 9.23 -7.03 -9.04
N LEU A 64 9.52 -7.09 -7.74
CA LEU A 64 10.66 -6.37 -7.17
C LEU A 64 12.00 -6.89 -7.73
N LYS A 65 12.14 -8.20 -7.95
CA LYS A 65 13.32 -8.78 -8.59
C LYS A 65 13.45 -8.36 -10.06
N GLU A 66 12.35 -8.33 -10.80
CA GLU A 66 12.34 -7.87 -12.19
C GLU A 66 12.71 -6.39 -12.30
N GLU A 67 12.15 -5.55 -11.44
CA GLU A 67 12.33 -4.10 -11.50
C GLU A 67 13.71 -3.64 -11.01
N PHE A 68 14.22 -4.23 -9.93
CA PHE A 68 15.43 -3.76 -9.25
C PHE A 68 16.63 -4.70 -9.40
N GLY A 69 16.43 -5.95 -9.81
CA GLY A 69 17.50 -6.93 -9.94
C GLY A 69 18.32 -7.06 -8.66
N ASP A 70 19.64 -7.03 -8.79
CA ASP A 70 20.56 -7.15 -7.64
C ASP A 70 20.47 -5.96 -6.67
N LYS A 71 19.85 -4.84 -7.09
CA LYS A 71 19.66 -3.65 -6.23
C LYS A 71 18.46 -3.75 -5.31
N VAL A 72 17.72 -4.85 -5.35
CA VAL A 72 16.54 -5.05 -4.49
C VAL A 72 16.88 -4.95 -3.00
N THR A 73 18.09 -5.36 -2.61
CA THR A 73 18.59 -5.28 -1.22
C THR A 73 18.91 -3.86 -0.75
N ASP A 74 19.06 -2.90 -1.68
CA ASP A 74 19.27 -1.47 -1.37
C ASP A 74 17.93 -0.74 -1.16
N ILE A 75 16.82 -1.42 -1.36
CA ILE A 75 15.46 -0.86 -1.29
C ILE A 75 14.83 -1.22 0.05
N LEU A 76 13.98 -0.34 0.55
CA LEU A 76 13.15 -0.55 1.72
C LEU A 76 11.69 -0.71 1.28
N LEU A 77 11.09 -1.85 1.61
CA LEU A 77 9.65 -2.06 1.43
C LEU A 77 8.89 -1.40 2.59
N VAL A 78 7.95 -0.52 2.26
CA VAL A 78 7.13 0.19 3.26
C VAL A 78 5.66 0.00 2.93
N THR A 79 4.94 -0.74 3.75
CA THR A 79 3.49 -0.90 3.59
C THR A 79 2.73 0.31 4.14
N ILE A 80 1.70 0.75 3.44
CA ILE A 80 0.76 1.77 3.94
C ILE A 80 -0.11 1.11 5.00
N PRO A 81 -0.03 1.54 6.27
CA PRO A 81 -0.70 0.82 7.35
C PRO A 81 -2.23 0.76 7.20
N ALA A 82 -2.81 -0.34 7.63
CA ALA A 82 -4.25 -0.51 7.70
C ALA A 82 -4.88 0.46 8.72
N SER A 83 -6.22 0.48 8.82
CA SER A 83 -6.95 1.44 9.65
C SER A 83 -6.78 1.23 11.16
N THR A 84 -6.42 0.03 11.61
CA THR A 84 -6.18 -0.33 13.01
C THR A 84 -4.91 -1.15 13.12
N GLN A 85 -4.28 -1.16 14.31
CA GLN A 85 -3.09 -1.97 14.55
C GLN A 85 -3.37 -3.47 14.35
N ALA A 86 -4.50 -3.98 14.82
CA ALA A 86 -4.89 -5.36 14.62
C ALA A 86 -5.01 -5.75 13.14
N LYS A 87 -5.68 -4.90 12.32
CA LYS A 87 -5.78 -5.12 10.88
C LYS A 87 -4.43 -5.00 10.17
N ASN A 88 -3.56 -4.11 10.66
CA ASN A 88 -2.22 -3.94 10.13
C ASN A 88 -1.38 -5.20 10.36
N GLU A 89 -1.47 -5.77 11.56
CA GLU A 89 -0.77 -7.00 11.92
C GLU A 89 -1.28 -8.20 11.10
N THR A 90 -2.60 -8.42 11.07
CA THR A 90 -3.23 -9.49 10.30
C THR A 90 -2.81 -9.46 8.82
N ARG A 91 -2.78 -8.28 8.22
CA ARG A 91 -2.56 -8.11 6.78
C ARG A 91 -1.10 -8.11 6.38
N TYR A 92 -0.25 -7.38 7.13
CA TYR A 92 1.06 -7.00 6.62
C TYR A 92 2.23 -7.67 7.31
N LYS A 93 2.10 -8.18 8.55
CA LYS A 93 3.22 -8.76 9.29
C LYS A 93 3.85 -9.94 8.52
N ASN A 94 3.06 -10.95 8.23
CA ASN A 94 3.53 -12.14 7.52
C ASN A 94 3.90 -11.83 6.07
N PHE A 95 3.12 -10.96 5.41
CA PHE A 95 3.40 -10.51 4.05
C PHE A 95 4.78 -9.84 3.94
N CYS A 96 5.09 -8.86 4.80
CA CYS A 96 6.37 -8.16 4.78
C CYS A 96 7.55 -9.11 5.03
N ASN A 97 7.41 -10.00 6.03
CA ASN A 97 8.43 -11.01 6.32
C ASN A 97 8.66 -11.93 5.11
N ARG A 98 7.58 -12.41 4.49
CA ARG A 98 7.67 -13.31 3.36
C ARG A 98 8.30 -12.67 2.12
N VAL A 99 7.95 -11.41 1.82
CA VAL A 99 8.61 -10.67 0.73
C VAL A 99 10.10 -10.49 1.01
N SER A 100 10.48 -10.17 2.26
CA SER A 100 11.89 -10.06 2.66
C SER A 100 12.64 -11.40 2.51
N GLU A 101 12.05 -12.52 2.92
CA GLU A 101 12.63 -13.85 2.73
C GLU A 101 12.86 -14.18 1.25
N LEU A 102 11.89 -13.85 0.39
CA LEU A 102 11.95 -14.16 -1.02
C LEU A 102 12.94 -13.29 -1.81
N THR A 103 13.24 -12.06 -1.36
CA THR A 103 13.99 -11.07 -2.14
C THR A 103 15.25 -10.56 -1.47
N GLY A 104 15.37 -10.70 -0.15
CA GLY A 104 16.41 -10.03 0.64
C GLY A 104 16.11 -8.54 0.91
N ILE A 105 14.98 -7.99 0.45
CA ILE A 105 14.59 -6.60 0.71
C ILE A 105 14.37 -6.36 2.21
N ALA A 106 14.86 -5.26 2.74
CA ALA A 106 14.48 -4.82 4.07
C ALA A 106 13.03 -4.33 4.09
N ASN A 107 12.31 -4.50 5.21
CA ASN A 107 10.97 -3.95 5.35
C ASN A 107 10.84 -3.07 6.60
N ALA A 108 9.93 -2.10 6.54
CA ALA A 108 9.71 -1.11 7.60
C ALA A 108 8.53 -1.46 8.51
N TYR A 109 8.05 -2.70 8.52
CA TYR A 109 6.83 -3.07 9.27
C TYR A 109 6.89 -2.65 10.75
N HIS A 110 8.03 -2.84 11.41
CA HIS A 110 8.21 -2.52 12.83
C HIS A 110 8.54 -1.04 13.11
N HIS A 111 8.79 -0.22 12.08
CA HIS A 111 9.16 1.20 12.21
C HIS A 111 7.97 2.16 12.03
N ILE A 112 6.76 1.60 11.81
CA ILE A 112 5.52 2.38 11.70
C ILE A 112 4.46 1.70 12.56
N LYS A 113 3.84 2.44 13.47
CA LYS A 113 2.75 1.96 14.33
C LYS A 113 1.48 2.75 14.06
N VAL A 114 0.35 2.09 14.19
CA VAL A 114 -0.96 2.76 14.20
C VAL A 114 -1.24 3.19 15.63
N ALA A 115 -1.08 4.49 15.93
CA ALA A 115 -1.18 5.04 17.28
C ALA A 115 -2.61 5.01 17.83
N GLU A 116 -3.61 5.25 16.95
CA GLU A 116 -5.03 5.25 17.31
C GLU A 116 -5.86 4.59 16.21
N ASP A 117 -6.99 4.00 16.58
CA ASP A 117 -7.97 3.50 15.63
C ASP A 117 -8.55 4.64 14.82
N ARG A 118 -8.40 4.59 13.50
CA ARG A 118 -8.93 5.61 12.58
C ARG A 118 -10.45 5.81 12.70
N LEU A 119 -11.16 4.82 13.22
CA LEU A 119 -12.61 4.89 13.47
C LEU A 119 -12.95 5.84 14.62
N ALA A 120 -12.17 5.83 15.70
CA ALA A 120 -12.38 6.74 16.85
C ALA A 120 -12.17 8.23 16.47
N VAL A 121 -11.30 8.49 15.50
CA VAL A 121 -11.04 9.84 14.99
C VAL A 121 -12.19 10.36 14.12
N HIS A 122 -12.94 9.49 13.43
CA HIS A 122 -14.10 9.88 12.62
C HIS A 122 -15.31 10.28 13.44
N GLU A 123 -15.50 9.72 14.64
CA GLU A 123 -16.65 10.03 15.51
C GLU A 123 -16.55 11.44 16.15
N HIS A 124 -15.34 11.95 16.38
CA HIS A 124 -15.14 13.25 17.05
C HIS A 124 -15.03 14.45 16.10
N ARG A 125 -14.96 14.26 14.77
CA ARG A 125 -14.79 15.37 13.83
C ARG A 125 -15.71 15.27 12.62
N ARG A 126 -16.85 15.92 12.70
CA ARG A 126 -17.76 16.16 11.54
C ARG A 126 -17.18 17.07 10.45
N SER A 127 -15.94 17.50 10.53
CA SER A 127 -15.32 18.38 9.52
C SER A 127 -13.80 18.26 9.51
N LYS A 128 -13.30 17.61 8.57
CA LYS A 128 -11.99 17.52 7.90
C LYS A 128 -11.57 16.08 7.80
N ARG A 129 -11.33 15.64 6.56
CA ARG A 129 -10.65 14.38 6.25
C ARG A 129 -9.28 14.42 6.93
N ILE A 130 -9.14 13.73 8.06
CA ILE A 130 -7.85 13.60 8.71
C ILE A 130 -6.99 12.75 7.78
N SER A 131 -5.85 13.28 7.41
CA SER A 131 -4.83 12.54 6.66
C SER A 131 -4.52 11.24 7.40
N THR A 132 -4.49 10.14 6.67
CA THR A 132 -4.08 8.81 7.17
C THR A 132 -2.77 8.88 7.97
N ALA A 133 -1.86 9.77 7.59
CA ALA A 133 -0.58 9.98 8.26
C ALA A 133 -0.69 10.62 9.65
N ALA A 134 -1.83 11.26 10.00
CA ALA A 134 -1.98 11.98 11.27
C ALA A 134 -2.13 11.07 12.50
N VAL A 135 -2.45 9.79 12.29
CA VAL A 135 -2.62 8.79 13.36
C VAL A 135 -1.51 7.72 13.36
N LEU A 136 -0.43 7.94 12.62
CA LEU A 136 0.70 7.03 12.55
C LEU A 136 1.89 7.57 13.32
N GLU A 137 2.54 6.70 14.07
CA GLU A 137 3.84 6.95 14.70
C GLU A 137 4.94 6.35 13.81
N PHE A 138 5.95 7.15 13.51
CA PHE A 138 7.08 6.76 12.68
C PHE A 138 8.39 6.82 13.47
N ASP A 139 9.23 5.82 13.28
CA ASP A 139 10.65 5.92 13.59
C ASP A 139 11.34 6.73 12.47
N GLY A 140 11.26 8.08 12.59
CA GLY A 140 11.60 8.98 11.51
C GLY A 140 13.05 8.88 11.04
N ASP A 141 13.98 8.69 11.97
CA ASP A 141 15.41 8.57 11.65
C ASP A 141 15.73 7.32 10.82
N PHE A 142 14.94 6.27 10.99
CA PHE A 142 15.09 5.03 10.21
C PHE A 142 14.93 5.25 8.70
N PHE A 143 14.09 6.17 8.28
CA PHE A 143 13.78 6.40 6.86
C PHE A 143 14.79 7.28 6.13
N LYS A 144 15.63 8.00 6.87
CA LYS A 144 16.58 8.96 6.31
C LYS A 144 17.56 8.31 5.34
N GLY A 145 17.59 8.83 4.12
CA GLY A 145 18.45 8.35 3.03
C GLY A 145 18.05 7.01 2.42
N LYS A 146 16.96 6.38 2.87
CA LYS A 146 16.48 5.11 2.31
C LYS A 146 15.78 5.30 0.98
N LYS A 147 16.03 4.40 0.04
CA LYS A 147 15.25 4.26 -1.21
C LYS A 147 14.03 3.40 -0.89
N ILE A 148 12.84 3.89 -1.16
CA ILE A 148 11.59 3.32 -0.66
C ILE A 148 10.68 2.90 -1.80
N VAL A 149 10.14 1.69 -1.72
CA VAL A 149 8.96 1.25 -2.45
C VAL A 149 7.78 1.21 -1.48
N CYS A 150 6.76 2.05 -1.74
CA CYS A 150 5.52 2.01 -0.96
C CYS A 150 4.61 0.90 -1.50
N TRP A 151 4.03 0.10 -0.61
CA TRP A 151 3.11 -0.97 -0.97
C TRP A 151 1.75 -0.83 -0.27
N ASP A 152 0.66 -1.08 -1.01
CA ASP A 152 -0.70 -1.09 -0.43
C ASP A 152 -1.56 -2.18 -1.11
N ASP A 153 -2.65 -2.57 -0.46
CA ASP A 153 -3.57 -3.57 -1.02
C ASP A 153 -4.34 -3.01 -2.23
N CYS A 154 -4.83 -1.77 -2.19
CA CYS A 154 -5.65 -1.25 -3.27
C CYS A 154 -5.49 0.25 -3.49
N VAL A 155 -5.18 0.63 -4.73
CA VAL A 155 -5.19 2.02 -5.14
C VAL A 155 -6.47 2.37 -5.89
N THR A 156 -7.08 3.50 -5.52
CA THR A 156 -8.24 4.08 -6.22
C THR A 156 -7.87 5.39 -6.90
N THR A 157 -7.66 6.44 -6.11
CA THR A 157 -7.26 7.77 -6.59
C THR A 157 -5.76 8.03 -6.45
N GLY A 158 -5.10 7.27 -5.59
CA GLY A 158 -3.70 7.45 -5.21
C GLY A 158 -3.46 8.51 -4.13
N ILE A 159 -4.50 9.19 -3.63
CA ILE A 159 -4.33 10.27 -2.63
C ILE A 159 -3.74 9.73 -1.32
N SER A 160 -4.21 8.58 -0.82
CA SER A 160 -3.66 7.97 0.40
C SER A 160 -2.18 7.62 0.24
N TYR A 161 -1.82 7.01 -0.91
CA TYR A 161 -0.44 6.73 -1.27
C TYR A 161 0.40 8.02 -1.30
N SER A 162 -0.05 9.03 -2.03
CA SER A 162 0.69 10.29 -2.20
C SER A 162 0.91 11.01 -0.87
N THR A 163 -0.11 11.04 0.00
CA THR A 163 0.01 11.63 1.34
C THR A 163 1.03 10.88 2.20
N PHE A 164 0.99 9.55 2.16
CA PHE A 164 1.91 8.71 2.91
C PHE A 164 3.35 8.82 2.39
N ALA A 165 3.53 8.78 1.06
CA ALA A 165 4.82 8.94 0.41
C ALA A 165 5.46 10.32 0.73
N ASN A 166 4.69 11.40 0.71
CA ASN A 166 5.17 12.71 1.12
C ASN A 166 5.67 12.69 2.57
N LYS A 167 4.94 12.01 3.47
CA LYS A 167 5.36 11.89 4.87
C LYS A 167 6.71 11.19 5.04
N LEU A 168 6.95 10.12 4.27
CA LEU A 168 8.25 9.43 4.25
C LEU A 168 9.37 10.32 3.69
N GLU A 169 9.09 11.13 2.67
CA GLU A 169 10.06 12.07 2.11
C GLU A 169 10.35 13.26 3.06
N GLU A 170 9.37 13.72 3.84
CA GLU A 170 9.59 14.71 4.91
C GLU A 170 10.57 14.21 5.97
N MET A 171 10.64 12.89 6.19
CA MET A 171 11.60 12.24 7.08
C MET A 171 12.95 11.90 6.40
N GLY A 172 13.16 12.38 5.17
CA GLY A 172 14.40 12.19 4.44
C GLY A 172 14.49 10.89 3.64
N GLY A 173 13.40 10.15 3.51
CA GLY A 173 13.31 9.01 2.60
C GLY A 173 13.23 9.44 1.14
N ASN A 174 13.54 8.54 0.22
CA ASN A 174 13.37 8.72 -1.23
C ASN A 174 12.39 7.69 -1.76
N VAL A 175 11.13 8.07 -1.93
CA VAL A 175 10.09 7.18 -2.47
C VAL A 175 10.26 7.07 -3.98
N LEU A 176 10.55 5.87 -4.46
CA LEU A 176 10.78 5.56 -5.87
C LEU A 176 9.46 5.35 -6.61
N GLU A 177 8.59 4.50 -6.06
CA GLU A 177 7.32 4.13 -6.68
C GLU A 177 6.29 3.62 -5.66
N GLY A 178 5.05 3.44 -6.13
CA GLY A 178 3.98 2.72 -5.44
C GLY A 178 3.66 1.39 -6.11
N VAL A 179 3.58 0.33 -5.32
CA VAL A 179 3.18 -1.02 -5.75
C VAL A 179 1.89 -1.40 -5.03
N PHE A 180 0.95 -2.00 -5.75
CA PHE A 180 -0.38 -2.29 -5.24
C PHE A 180 -0.80 -3.70 -5.65
N LEU A 181 -1.47 -4.43 -4.75
CA LEU A 181 -2.12 -5.67 -5.17
C LEU A 181 -3.15 -5.35 -6.24
N GLY A 182 -4.03 -4.39 -6.02
CA GLY A 182 -5.06 -4.08 -6.98
C GLY A 182 -5.30 -2.60 -7.24
N ARG A 183 -5.86 -2.30 -8.43
CA ARG A 183 -6.38 -0.98 -8.78
C ARG A 183 -7.89 -1.04 -8.94
N THR A 184 -8.60 -0.15 -8.27
CA THR A 184 -10.04 -0.05 -8.38
C THR A 184 -10.46 0.33 -9.80
N SER A 185 -11.32 -0.48 -10.39
CA SER A 185 -11.94 -0.26 -11.69
C SER A 185 -13.47 -0.20 -11.54
N TYR A 186 -14.10 0.74 -12.24
CA TYR A 186 -15.55 0.97 -12.14
C TYR A 186 -16.31 0.55 -13.40
N ARG A 187 -15.60 0.16 -14.44
CA ARG A 187 -16.16 -0.34 -15.69
C ARG A 187 -15.53 -1.68 -16.02
N TYR A 188 -16.36 -2.70 -16.17
CA TYR A 188 -15.96 -4.01 -16.64
C TYR A 188 -16.27 -4.10 -18.13
N ASN A 189 -15.24 -4.15 -18.96
CA ASN A 189 -15.39 -4.39 -20.40
C ASN A 189 -15.14 -5.89 -20.63
N LYS A 190 -16.14 -6.55 -21.22
CA LYS A 190 -16.03 -7.94 -21.67
C LYS A 190 -15.08 -8.03 -22.86
#